data_181e8dd4db6e24c09268d3460601f004
#
_entry.id   181e8dd4db6e24c09268d3460601f004
#
_cell.length_a   1.000
_cell.length_b   1.000
_cell.length_c   1.000
_cell.angle_alpha   90.00
_cell.angle_beta   90.00
_cell.angle_gamma   90.00
#
_symmetry.space_group_name_H-M   'P 1'
#
loop_
_entity.id
_entity.type
_entity.pdbx_description
1 polymer ?
#
loop_
_entity_poly.entity_id
_entity_poly.type
_entity_poly.pdbx_seq_one_letter_code
_entity_poly.pdbx_strand_id
1 'polypeptide(L)'
;MFIYNITLKIDWSIENDWLQWMKEEHMPEVLATGCFEKSQLLRLIEVDETDGPTFAAQYTAANREAYDRFISNHAPDLRQKSFDKWGNRFVAFRSVMEVVH
;
A
#
# COMPACT_ATOMS: atom_id res chain seq x y z
N MET A 1 8.58 2.86 -16.18
CA MET A 1 7.90 3.11 -14.90
C MET A 1 7.41 1.80 -14.31
N PHE A 2 7.48 1.71 -13.01
CA PHE A 2 7.00 0.55 -12.26
C PHE A 2 5.96 0.97 -11.25
N ILE A 3 4.95 0.15 -11.06
CA ILE A 3 3.92 0.39 -10.06
C ILE A 3 4.04 -0.70 -9.00
N TYR A 4 4.33 -0.27 -7.77
CA TYR A 4 4.29 -1.14 -6.61
C TYR A 4 2.87 -1.12 -6.08
N ASN A 5 2.21 -2.26 -6.13
CA ASN A 5 0.81 -2.41 -5.76
C ASN A 5 0.69 -3.29 -4.53
N ILE A 6 -0.05 -2.81 -3.54
CA ILE A 6 -0.42 -3.60 -2.38
C ILE A 6 -1.94 -3.71 -2.38
N THR A 7 -2.45 -4.92 -2.53
CA THR A 7 -3.87 -5.20 -2.42
C THR A 7 -4.16 -5.63 -0.99
N LEU A 8 -5.03 -4.89 -0.31
CA LEU A 8 -5.30 -5.08 1.11
C LEU A 8 -6.78 -5.33 1.33
N LYS A 9 -7.08 -6.47 1.96
CA LYS A 9 -8.41 -6.72 2.49
C LYS A 9 -8.36 -6.41 3.98
N ILE A 10 -9.21 -5.50 4.44
CA ILE A 10 -9.20 -5.05 5.82
C ILE A 10 -10.50 -5.43 6.52
N ASP A 11 -10.43 -5.62 7.83
CA ASP A 11 -11.61 -5.91 8.64
C ASP A 11 -12.54 -4.69 8.67
N TRP A 12 -13.85 -4.90 8.59
CA TRP A 12 -14.84 -3.83 8.65
C TRP A 12 -14.67 -2.93 9.88
N SER A 13 -14.26 -3.52 11.00
CA SER A 13 -14.14 -2.78 12.27
C SER A 13 -13.10 -1.66 12.24
N ILE A 14 -12.15 -1.71 11.33
CA ILE A 14 -11.07 -0.72 11.26
C ILE A 14 -11.14 0.18 10.02
N GLU A 15 -12.17 0.03 9.18
CA GLU A 15 -12.21 0.70 7.88
C GLU A 15 -11.95 2.21 7.96
N ASN A 16 -12.72 2.93 8.77
CA ASN A 16 -12.60 4.38 8.83
C ASN A 16 -11.26 4.84 9.38
N ASP A 17 -10.80 4.21 10.46
CA ASP A 17 -9.51 4.56 11.08
C ASP A 17 -8.35 4.19 10.17
N TRP A 18 -8.43 3.05 9.50
CA TRP A 18 -7.41 2.60 8.57
C TRP A 18 -7.30 3.54 7.36
N LEU A 19 -8.44 3.95 6.78
CA LEU A 19 -8.45 4.89 5.65
C LEU A 19 -7.84 6.22 6.04
N GLN A 20 -8.17 6.74 7.21
CA GLN A 20 -7.61 7.99 7.71
C GLN A 20 -6.09 7.86 7.89
N TRP A 21 -5.65 6.79 8.52
CA TRP A 21 -4.22 6.52 8.72
C TRP A 21 -3.47 6.40 7.41
N MET A 22 -4.02 5.68 6.44
CA MET A 22 -3.41 5.55 5.11
C MET A 22 -3.22 6.90 4.44
N LYS A 23 -4.24 7.74 4.46
CA LYS A 23 -4.21 9.04 3.78
C LYS A 23 -3.32 10.06 4.50
N GLU A 24 -3.35 10.07 5.82
CA GLU A 24 -2.70 11.12 6.61
C GLU A 24 -1.30 10.76 7.07
N GLU A 25 -1.00 9.49 7.26
CA GLU A 25 0.27 9.06 7.82
C GLU A 25 1.07 8.12 6.91
N HIS A 26 0.49 6.97 6.56
CA HIS A 26 1.26 5.90 5.93
C HIS A 26 1.67 6.21 4.49
N MET A 27 0.72 6.59 3.65
CA MET A 27 1.05 6.89 2.25
C MET A 27 1.95 8.11 2.12
N PRO A 28 1.75 9.21 2.89
CA PRO A 28 2.73 10.30 2.91
C PRO A 28 4.12 9.85 3.38
N GLU A 29 4.21 8.96 4.35
CA GLU A 29 5.50 8.45 4.83
C GLU A 29 6.21 7.63 3.75
N VAL A 30 5.48 6.82 3.00
CA VAL A 30 6.02 6.07 1.86
C VAL A 30 6.56 7.04 0.80
N LEU A 31 5.81 8.08 0.46
CA LEU A 31 6.26 9.09 -0.52
C LEU A 31 7.45 9.88 -0.02
N ALA A 32 7.55 10.13 1.29
CA ALA A 32 8.66 10.87 1.88
C ALA A 32 10.01 10.14 1.74
N THR A 33 10.01 8.84 1.44
CA THR A 33 11.25 8.10 1.17
C THR A 33 11.97 8.59 -0.09
N GLY A 34 11.25 9.28 -0.98
CA GLY A 34 11.79 9.76 -2.25
C GLY A 34 11.89 8.68 -3.34
N CYS A 35 11.40 7.47 -3.06
CA CYS A 35 11.50 6.36 -4.01
C CYS A 35 10.35 6.34 -5.02
N PHE A 36 9.25 7.00 -4.74
CA PHE A 36 8.08 7.03 -5.60
C PHE A 36 7.67 8.46 -5.94
N GLU A 37 7.14 8.64 -7.15
CA GLU A 37 6.73 9.95 -7.65
C GLU A 37 5.32 10.32 -7.21
N LYS A 38 4.45 9.32 -7.09
CA LYS A 38 3.04 9.52 -6.76
C LYS A 38 2.44 8.25 -6.20
N SER A 39 1.27 8.41 -5.56
CA SER A 39 0.51 7.29 -5.02
C SER A 39 -0.98 7.52 -5.26
N GLN A 40 -1.73 6.44 -5.20
CA GLN A 40 -3.19 6.50 -5.18
C GLN A 40 -3.73 5.30 -4.40
N LEU A 41 -4.89 5.52 -3.79
CA LEU A 41 -5.60 4.48 -3.07
C LEU A 41 -6.94 4.23 -3.76
N LEU A 42 -7.16 2.99 -4.19
CA LEU A 42 -8.36 2.59 -4.90
C LEU A 42 -9.13 1.55 -4.09
N ARG A 43 -10.44 1.54 -4.25
CA ARG A 43 -11.28 0.49 -3.69
C ARG A 43 -11.66 -0.47 -4.81
N LEU A 44 -11.50 -1.76 -4.59
CA LEU A 44 -12.03 -2.76 -5.51
C LEU A 44 -13.53 -2.84 -5.34
N ILE A 45 -14.23 -2.93 -6.45
CA ILE A 45 -15.68 -3.12 -6.48
C ILE A 45 -16.00 -4.48 -7.10
N GLU A 46 -17.22 -4.96 -6.90
CA GLU A 46 -17.66 -6.25 -7.43
C GLU A 46 -16.83 -7.43 -6.91
N VAL A 47 -16.38 -7.33 -5.66
CA VAL A 47 -15.65 -8.39 -4.96
C VAL A 47 -16.43 -8.78 -3.70
N ASP A 48 -16.15 -9.96 -3.17
CA ASP A 48 -16.75 -10.40 -1.92
C ASP A 48 -16.23 -9.54 -0.76
N GLU A 49 -17.15 -8.87 -0.07
CA GLU A 49 -16.84 -8.00 1.07
C GLU A 49 -17.39 -8.56 2.39
N THR A 50 -17.70 -9.84 2.44
CA THR A 50 -18.24 -10.46 3.65
C THR A 50 -17.38 -10.18 4.88
N ASP A 51 -16.07 -10.32 4.74
CA ASP A 51 -15.11 -10.11 5.84
C ASP A 51 -14.56 -8.69 5.89
N GLY A 52 -14.76 -7.90 4.86
CA GLY A 52 -14.27 -6.53 4.79
C GLY A 52 -14.04 -6.05 3.38
N PRO A 53 -13.81 -4.74 3.20
CA PRO A 53 -13.53 -4.17 1.90
C PRO A 53 -12.10 -4.45 1.45
N THR A 54 -11.87 -4.37 0.14
CA THR A 54 -10.54 -4.56 -0.46
C THR A 54 -10.09 -3.26 -1.14
N PHE A 55 -8.87 -2.86 -0.86
CA PHE A 55 -8.26 -1.67 -1.44
C PHE A 55 -6.97 -2.02 -2.17
N ALA A 56 -6.58 -1.15 -3.08
CA ALA A 56 -5.29 -1.23 -3.75
C ALA A 56 -4.54 0.09 -3.51
N ALA A 57 -3.40 0.00 -2.84
CA ALA A 57 -2.49 1.13 -2.69
C ALA A 57 -1.40 1.00 -3.74
N GLN A 58 -1.29 2.00 -4.61
CA GLN A 58 -0.36 1.98 -5.73
C GLN A 58 0.64 3.11 -5.62
N TYR A 59 1.91 2.79 -5.82
CA TYR A 59 3.02 3.73 -5.78
C TYR A 59 3.80 3.63 -7.08
N THR A 60 4.04 4.75 -7.73
CA THR A 60 4.72 4.79 -9.03
C THR A 60 6.18 5.15 -8.85
N ALA A 61 7.07 4.25 -9.26
CA ALA A 61 8.51 4.46 -9.29
C ALA A 61 8.95 4.79 -10.72
N ALA A 62 9.87 5.75 -10.86
CA ALA A 62 10.36 6.16 -12.17
C ALA A 62 11.15 5.03 -12.86
N ASN A 63 11.87 4.23 -12.08
CA ASN A 63 12.73 3.16 -12.60
C ASN A 63 12.84 2.03 -11.57
N ARG A 64 13.49 0.93 -11.99
CA ARG A 64 13.69 -0.25 -11.14
C ARG A 64 14.54 0.05 -9.92
N GLU A 65 15.54 0.92 -10.07
CA GLU A 65 16.48 1.24 -8.99
C GLU A 65 15.76 1.92 -7.83
N ALA A 66 14.83 2.84 -8.12
CA ALA A 66 14.05 3.50 -7.10
C ALA A 66 13.19 2.50 -6.31
N TYR A 67 12.54 1.58 -7.02
CA TYR A 67 11.77 0.52 -6.39
C TYR A 67 12.67 -0.38 -5.51
N ASP A 68 13.82 -0.80 -6.03
CA ASP A 68 14.75 -1.66 -5.30
C ASP A 68 15.25 -0.98 -4.01
N ARG A 69 15.53 0.33 -4.06
CA ARG A 69 15.91 1.11 -2.87
C ARG A 69 14.81 1.08 -1.82
N PHE A 70 13.57 1.24 -2.23
CA PHE A 70 12.44 1.20 -1.30
C PHE A 70 12.36 -0.16 -0.62
N ILE A 71 12.40 -1.25 -1.38
CA ILE A 71 12.28 -2.60 -0.85
C ILE A 71 13.43 -2.91 0.12
N SER A 72 14.64 -2.49 -0.21
CA SER A 72 15.83 -2.79 0.63
C SER A 72 15.91 -1.92 1.88
N ASN A 73 15.57 -0.63 1.77
CA ASN A 73 15.88 0.35 2.82
C ASN A 73 14.68 0.81 3.64
N HIS A 74 13.46 0.70 3.10
CA HIS A 74 12.29 1.30 3.74
C HIS A 74 11.15 0.33 4.00
N ALA A 75 10.93 -0.64 3.11
CA ALA A 75 9.77 -1.52 3.21
C ALA A 75 9.71 -2.32 4.51
N PRO A 76 10.81 -2.89 5.03
CA PRO A 76 10.73 -3.66 6.27
C PRO A 76 10.17 -2.86 7.43
N ASP A 77 10.66 -1.64 7.64
CA ASP A 77 10.22 -0.78 8.74
C ASP A 77 8.75 -0.35 8.57
N LEU A 78 8.38 0.00 7.36
CA LEU A 78 7.01 0.45 7.07
C LEU A 78 5.99 -0.69 7.21
N ARG A 79 6.38 -1.90 6.81
CA ARG A 79 5.55 -3.09 7.00
C ARG A 79 5.39 -3.41 8.49
N GLN A 80 6.46 -3.26 9.26
CA GLN A 80 6.42 -3.48 10.69
C GLN A 80 5.49 -2.49 11.38
N LYS A 81 5.53 -1.21 10.99
CA LYS A 81 4.62 -0.19 11.52
C LYS A 81 3.16 -0.52 11.25
N SER A 82 2.85 -0.99 10.04
CA SER A 82 1.50 -1.41 9.68
C SER A 82 1.03 -2.57 10.56
N PHE A 83 1.88 -3.57 10.72
CA PHE A 83 1.57 -4.73 11.55
C PHE A 83 1.42 -4.35 13.03
N ASP A 84 2.28 -3.49 13.55
CA ASP A 84 2.21 -3.05 14.94
C ASP A 84 0.90 -2.31 15.23
N LYS A 85 0.41 -1.54 14.26
CA LYS A 85 -0.82 -0.78 14.44
C LYS A 85 -2.08 -1.62 14.24
N TRP A 86 -2.10 -2.47 13.23
CA TRP A 86 -3.32 -3.15 12.80
C TRP A 86 -3.35 -4.64 13.09
N GLY A 87 -2.19 -5.24 13.34
CA GLY A 87 -2.07 -6.66 13.66
C GLY A 87 -2.57 -7.55 12.53
N ASN A 88 -3.44 -8.50 12.87
CA ASN A 88 -4.00 -9.45 11.92
C ASN A 88 -5.36 -9.01 11.34
N ARG A 89 -5.70 -7.71 11.44
CA ARG A 89 -6.97 -7.18 10.93
C ARG A 89 -6.91 -6.84 9.45
N PHE A 90 -5.81 -7.15 8.80
CA PHE A 90 -5.67 -6.99 7.36
C PHE A 90 -4.87 -8.12 6.75
N VAL A 91 -5.10 -8.37 5.47
CA VAL A 91 -4.32 -9.31 4.65
C VAL A 91 -3.83 -8.53 3.45
N ALA A 92 -2.54 -8.67 3.12
CA ALA A 92 -1.93 -7.90 2.04
C ALA A 92 -1.27 -8.83 1.02
N PHE A 93 -1.47 -8.51 -0.26
CA PHE A 93 -0.78 -9.12 -1.38
C PHE A 93 -0.02 -8.04 -2.13
N ARG A 94 1.22 -8.30 -2.46
CA ARG A 94 2.10 -7.35 -3.13
C ARG A 94 2.39 -7.81 -4.53
N SER A 95 2.37 -6.87 -5.47
CA SER A 95 2.73 -7.12 -6.86
C SER A 95 3.49 -5.91 -7.40
N VAL A 96 4.31 -6.15 -8.41
CA VAL A 96 5.03 -5.09 -9.11
C VAL A 96 4.67 -5.20 -10.57
N MET A 97 4.29 -4.07 -11.16
CA MET A 97 3.86 -4.02 -12.56
C MET A 97 4.74 -3.03 -13.30
N GLU A 98 5.08 -3.38 -14.53
CA GLU A 98 5.77 -2.47 -15.42
C GLU A 98 4.75 -1.80 -16.34
N VAL A 99 4.86 -0.48 -16.50
CA VAL A 99 4.00 0.24 -17.44
C VAL A 99 4.51 -0.03 -18.85
N VAL A 100 3.70 -0.69 -19.67
CA VAL A 100 4.08 -1.06 -21.05
C VAL A 100 3.41 -0.20 -22.09
N HIS A 101 2.46 0.64 -21.69
CA HIS A 101 1.76 1.53 -22.62
C HIS A 101 1.23 2.76 -21.90
#